data_3b793cb635974a6fe67c9f92f128e112
#
_entry.id   3b793cb635974a6fe67c9f92f128e112
#
_cell.length_a   1.000
_cell.length_b   1.000
_cell.length_c   1.000
_cell.angle_alpha   90.00
_cell.angle_beta   90.00
_cell.angle_gamma   90.00
#
_symmetry.space_group_name_H-M   'P 1'
#
loop_
_entity.id
_entity.type
_entity.pdbx_description
1 polymer ?
#
loop_
_entity_poly.entity_id
_entity_poly.type
_entity_poly.pdbx_seq_one_letter_code
_entity_poly.pdbx_strand_id
1 'polypeptide(L)'
;MKLSERITQITGGGSDGWDVFYRARRMLSEGHAVTELTIGEHDIRTDPSILQAMDLSARSGHTGYAMVPGTDLLRDTVAARVQTRTGVPTTRNNVLITPGGQAALFAAHMAVCDPGDIGLFLDPFYATYPGTIRGVGAIARAVQTTAEDAFQPKAEWIDAVADGAVSLLINTPNNPTGVVYSHHSLEAVAKVCRRHDLWLISDEVYDTQVWEGEHLSPRALPNMAERTLVVGSMSKSHAMTGSRCGWIVGPEEVISHLINLATHTTYGVPGFVQDASSFALTAGAELEEKIAAPFRRRRALAMDILAAQNTVGLVPAQGAMYLMLDIRATGLSGEGFANALLDTHAIAVMPGESFGMATAGHIRVAMTVDDERFSSALKTLCDFATQRARQHAAE
;
A
#
# COMPACT_ATOMS: atom_id res chain seq x y z
N MET A 1 -15.66 -25.67 -22.05
CA MET A 1 -14.31 -25.42 -21.48
C MET A 1 -14.48 -24.85 -20.10
N LYS A 2 -13.72 -25.31 -19.11
CA LYS A 2 -13.77 -24.81 -17.72
C LYS A 2 -12.59 -23.87 -17.49
N LEU A 3 -12.83 -22.68 -16.91
CA LEU A 3 -11.75 -21.79 -16.44
C LEU A 3 -11.12 -22.32 -15.15
N SER A 4 -9.90 -21.92 -14.87
CA SER A 4 -9.25 -22.20 -13.60
C SER A 4 -10.02 -21.58 -12.44
N GLU A 5 -10.28 -22.35 -11.38
CA GLU A 5 -10.95 -21.84 -10.17
C GLU A 5 -10.18 -20.71 -9.50
N ARG A 6 -8.86 -20.74 -9.52
CA ARG A 6 -8.01 -19.63 -9.01
C ARG A 6 -8.33 -18.30 -9.67
N ILE A 7 -8.56 -18.29 -10.98
CA ILE A 7 -8.88 -17.05 -11.72
C ILE A 7 -10.29 -16.58 -11.41
N THR A 8 -11.27 -17.50 -11.37
CA THR A 8 -12.68 -17.14 -11.13
C THR A 8 -12.96 -16.76 -9.68
N GLN A 9 -12.08 -17.17 -8.75
CA GLN A 9 -12.23 -16.93 -7.30
C GLN A 9 -11.28 -15.84 -6.77
N ILE A 10 -10.58 -15.10 -7.63
CA ILE A 10 -9.58 -14.13 -7.20
C ILE A 10 -10.19 -13.02 -6.32
N THR A 11 -11.41 -12.55 -6.65
CA THR A 11 -12.17 -11.57 -5.85
C THR A 11 -12.97 -12.19 -4.71
N GLY A 12 -12.96 -13.52 -4.57
CA GLY A 12 -13.78 -14.24 -3.56
C GLY A 12 -15.27 -14.24 -3.87
N GLY A 13 -15.66 -14.01 -5.14
CA GLY A 13 -17.05 -14.01 -5.59
C GLY A 13 -17.82 -12.71 -5.35
N GLY A 14 -17.15 -11.67 -4.83
CA GLY A 14 -17.72 -10.33 -4.61
C GLY A 14 -17.19 -9.27 -5.56
N SER A 15 -17.53 -8.00 -5.29
CA SER A 15 -16.91 -6.84 -5.92
C SER A 15 -15.41 -6.79 -5.59
N ASP A 16 -14.63 -6.17 -6.46
CA ASP A 16 -13.22 -5.86 -6.21
C ASP A 16 -13.03 -4.65 -5.27
N GLY A 17 -14.15 -4.05 -4.79
CA GLY A 17 -14.15 -2.92 -3.87
C GLY A 17 -13.93 -1.56 -4.53
N TRP A 18 -13.92 -1.47 -5.86
CA TRP A 18 -13.62 -0.25 -6.61
C TRP A 18 -14.85 0.42 -7.27
N ASP A 19 -16.07 0.04 -6.91
CA ASP A 19 -17.30 0.48 -7.59
C ASP A 19 -17.45 2.01 -7.63
N VAL A 20 -17.19 2.71 -6.51
CA VAL A 20 -17.27 4.18 -6.44
C VAL A 20 -16.18 4.83 -7.32
N PHE A 21 -14.98 4.25 -7.36
CA PHE A 21 -13.90 4.71 -8.23
C PHE A 21 -14.30 4.59 -9.71
N TYR A 22 -14.80 3.43 -10.15
CA TYR A 22 -15.24 3.25 -11.54
C TYR A 22 -16.38 4.19 -11.91
N ARG A 23 -17.30 4.42 -10.97
CA ARG A 23 -18.40 5.36 -11.15
C ARG A 23 -17.88 6.79 -11.32
N ALA A 24 -16.97 7.25 -10.48
CA ALA A 24 -16.36 8.58 -10.58
C ALA A 24 -15.61 8.75 -11.92
N ARG A 25 -14.86 7.74 -12.36
CA ARG A 25 -14.16 7.75 -13.65
C ARG A 25 -15.11 7.81 -14.84
N ARG A 26 -16.26 7.16 -14.78
CA ARG A 26 -17.30 7.27 -15.79
C ARG A 26 -17.85 8.69 -15.85
N MET A 27 -18.22 9.28 -14.71
CA MET A 27 -18.70 10.66 -14.63
C MET A 27 -17.69 11.65 -15.21
N LEU A 28 -16.40 11.51 -14.90
CA LEU A 28 -15.32 12.31 -15.50
C LEU A 28 -15.25 12.15 -17.03
N SER A 29 -15.40 10.93 -17.56
CA SER A 29 -15.40 10.66 -19.00
C SER A 29 -16.64 11.25 -19.72
N GLU A 30 -17.73 11.43 -19.00
CA GLU A 30 -18.98 12.07 -19.46
C GLU A 30 -18.95 13.62 -19.34
N GLY A 31 -17.83 14.17 -18.84
CA GLY A 31 -17.63 15.62 -18.73
C GLY A 31 -18.08 16.25 -17.42
N HIS A 32 -18.44 15.46 -16.41
CA HIS A 32 -18.75 15.98 -15.08
C HIS A 32 -17.49 16.39 -14.32
N ALA A 33 -17.54 17.51 -13.62
CA ALA A 33 -16.46 17.97 -12.75
C ALA A 33 -16.50 17.19 -11.43
N VAL A 34 -15.68 16.14 -11.30
CA VAL A 34 -15.56 15.33 -10.07
C VAL A 34 -14.23 15.62 -9.37
N THR A 35 -14.27 15.85 -8.05
CA THR A 35 -13.07 15.85 -7.22
C THR A 35 -12.81 14.41 -6.76
N GLU A 36 -11.80 13.78 -7.36
CA GLU A 36 -11.48 12.39 -7.12
C GLU A 36 -10.43 12.25 -6.00
N LEU A 37 -10.85 11.68 -4.87
CA LEU A 37 -10.03 11.40 -3.70
C LEU A 37 -10.02 9.88 -3.41
N THR A 38 -10.07 9.07 -4.45
CA THR A 38 -10.23 7.60 -4.37
C THR A 38 -8.91 6.86 -4.48
N ILE A 39 -8.10 7.15 -5.51
CA ILE A 39 -6.90 6.37 -5.82
C ILE A 39 -5.64 7.03 -5.26
N GLY A 40 -4.72 6.21 -4.77
CA GLY A 40 -3.41 6.64 -4.30
C GLY A 40 -2.42 6.86 -5.45
N GLU A 41 -2.78 7.74 -6.37
CA GLU A 41 -1.89 8.18 -7.45
C GLU A 41 -1.57 9.67 -7.27
N HIS A 42 -0.30 10.00 -7.40
CA HIS A 42 0.17 11.37 -7.21
C HIS A 42 -0.45 12.32 -8.23
N ASP A 43 -0.85 13.52 -7.80
CA ASP A 43 -1.11 14.68 -8.65
C ASP A 43 0.21 15.30 -9.18
N ILE A 44 1.32 14.95 -8.54
CA ILE A 44 2.68 15.32 -8.95
C ILE A 44 3.20 14.27 -9.94
N ARG A 45 3.83 14.74 -11.00
CA ARG A 45 4.46 13.87 -11.98
C ARG A 45 5.84 13.43 -11.55
N THR A 46 6.34 12.33 -12.13
CA THR A 46 7.74 11.91 -11.98
C THR A 46 8.68 13.09 -12.27
N ASP A 47 9.69 13.28 -11.43
CA ASP A 47 10.64 14.40 -11.56
C ASP A 47 11.31 14.40 -12.96
N PRO A 48 11.42 15.56 -13.62
CA PRO A 48 12.03 15.67 -14.94
C PRO A 48 13.44 15.08 -15.02
N SER A 49 14.24 15.15 -13.95
CA SER A 49 15.59 14.57 -13.92
C SER A 49 15.57 13.04 -14.02
N ILE A 50 14.58 12.38 -13.42
CA ILE A 50 14.37 10.94 -13.53
C ILE A 50 13.95 10.57 -14.96
N LEU A 51 13.03 11.34 -15.56
CA LEU A 51 12.61 11.13 -16.94
C LEU A 51 13.76 11.35 -17.93
N GLN A 52 14.63 12.34 -17.67
CA GLN A 52 15.84 12.56 -18.45
C GLN A 52 16.82 11.39 -18.35
N ALA A 53 17.05 10.86 -17.16
CA ALA A 53 17.89 9.67 -16.97
C ALA A 53 17.34 8.47 -17.75
N MET A 54 16.00 8.31 -17.72
CA MET A 54 15.30 7.26 -18.48
C MET A 54 15.49 7.41 -19.99
N ASP A 55 15.30 8.62 -20.54
CA ASP A 55 15.44 8.92 -21.97
C ASP A 55 16.89 8.72 -22.43
N LEU A 56 17.87 9.22 -21.66
CA LEU A 56 19.28 9.04 -21.96
C LEU A 56 19.67 7.54 -21.99
N SER A 57 19.22 6.76 -21.03
CA SER A 57 19.48 5.32 -21.01
C SER A 57 18.86 4.61 -22.21
N ALA A 58 17.60 4.91 -22.51
CA ALA A 58 16.91 4.32 -23.67
C ALA A 58 17.60 4.68 -24.99
N ARG A 59 17.98 5.94 -25.19
CA ARG A 59 18.73 6.41 -26.39
C ARG A 59 20.13 5.86 -26.49
N SER A 60 20.77 5.53 -25.37
CA SER A 60 22.09 4.87 -25.37
C SER A 60 22.03 3.38 -25.70
N GLY A 61 20.84 2.84 -25.92
CA GLY A 61 20.61 1.47 -26.38
C GLY A 61 20.23 0.47 -25.30
N HIS A 62 19.98 0.88 -24.04
CA HIS A 62 19.55 -0.05 -22.96
C HIS A 62 18.05 -0.40 -23.09
N THR A 63 17.62 -0.75 -24.31
CA THR A 63 16.24 -1.12 -24.67
C THR A 63 16.08 -2.61 -24.93
N GLY A 64 17.17 -3.39 -24.91
CA GLY A 64 17.13 -4.85 -24.98
C GLY A 64 16.74 -5.48 -23.64
N TYR A 65 16.76 -6.81 -23.59
CA TYR A 65 16.54 -7.53 -22.34
C TYR A 65 17.58 -7.14 -21.28
N ALA A 66 17.12 -6.72 -20.14
CA ALA A 66 17.97 -6.57 -18.96
C ALA A 66 18.13 -7.92 -18.23
N MET A 67 19.06 -7.98 -17.29
CA MET A 67 19.20 -9.15 -16.41
C MET A 67 17.91 -9.38 -15.65
N VAL A 68 17.39 -10.60 -15.64
CA VAL A 68 16.12 -10.98 -15.00
C VAL A 68 16.04 -10.59 -13.52
N PRO A 69 17.10 -10.83 -12.70
CA PRO A 69 17.06 -10.40 -11.30
C PRO A 69 17.11 -8.89 -11.10
N GLY A 70 17.39 -8.13 -12.14
CA GLY A 70 17.69 -6.71 -12.14
C GLY A 70 19.17 -6.42 -12.40
N THR A 71 19.47 -5.19 -12.83
CA THR A 71 20.85 -4.74 -13.05
C THR A 71 21.63 -4.75 -11.72
N ASP A 72 22.92 -5.06 -11.78
CA ASP A 72 23.78 -5.09 -10.60
C ASP A 72 23.74 -3.76 -9.84
N LEU A 73 23.78 -2.65 -10.57
CA LEU A 73 23.73 -1.31 -9.99
C LEU A 73 22.46 -1.09 -9.18
N LEU A 74 21.27 -1.41 -9.73
CA LEU A 74 20.01 -1.19 -9.00
C LEU A 74 19.88 -2.12 -7.81
N ARG A 75 20.27 -3.39 -7.95
CA ARG A 75 20.25 -4.36 -6.85
C ARG A 75 21.18 -3.94 -5.71
N ASP A 76 22.40 -3.45 -6.01
CA ASP A 76 23.32 -2.92 -5.01
C ASP A 76 22.78 -1.66 -4.34
N THR A 77 22.17 -0.76 -5.11
CA THR A 77 21.54 0.45 -4.58
C THR A 77 20.42 0.14 -3.61
N VAL A 78 19.53 -0.80 -3.97
CA VAL A 78 18.45 -1.27 -3.08
C VAL A 78 19.01 -1.97 -1.85
N ALA A 79 20.03 -2.84 -2.02
CA ALA A 79 20.67 -3.53 -0.90
C ALA A 79 21.28 -2.55 0.11
N ALA A 80 22.03 -1.56 -0.38
CA ALA A 80 22.64 -0.51 0.46
C ALA A 80 21.56 0.31 1.20
N ARG A 81 20.46 0.68 0.52
CA ARG A 81 19.32 1.38 1.12
C ARG A 81 18.70 0.59 2.27
N VAL A 82 18.41 -0.68 2.04
CA VAL A 82 17.80 -1.55 3.06
C VAL A 82 18.76 -1.79 4.21
N GLN A 83 20.05 -2.06 3.93
CA GLN A 83 21.05 -2.22 4.98
C GLN A 83 21.19 -0.97 5.85
N THR A 84 21.22 0.23 5.24
CA THR A 84 21.31 1.49 5.98
C THR A 84 20.11 1.69 6.92
N ARG A 85 18.91 1.30 6.50
CA ARG A 85 17.67 1.47 7.27
C ARG A 85 17.47 0.43 8.35
N THR A 86 17.96 -0.79 8.13
CA THR A 86 17.70 -1.93 9.02
C THR A 86 18.90 -2.33 9.88
N GLY A 87 20.11 -1.94 9.49
CA GLY A 87 21.35 -2.45 10.08
C GLY A 87 21.66 -3.91 9.73
N VAL A 88 20.79 -4.60 8.97
CA VAL A 88 20.96 -6.00 8.59
C VAL A 88 21.86 -6.08 7.36
N PRO A 89 22.96 -6.87 7.38
CA PRO A 89 23.79 -7.09 6.22
C PRO A 89 22.96 -7.54 5.01
N THR A 90 23.08 -6.82 3.92
CA THR A 90 22.26 -7.02 2.73
C THR A 90 23.12 -6.80 1.49
N THR A 91 23.12 -7.76 0.58
CA THR A 91 23.84 -7.71 -0.68
C THR A 91 22.87 -7.79 -1.85
N ARG A 92 23.36 -7.63 -3.08
CA ARG A 92 22.53 -7.83 -4.29
C ARG A 92 21.88 -9.22 -4.34
N ASN A 93 22.47 -10.24 -3.70
CA ASN A 93 21.90 -11.59 -3.67
C ASN A 93 20.62 -11.67 -2.84
N ASN A 94 20.39 -10.69 -1.97
CA ASN A 94 19.15 -10.55 -1.21
C ASN A 94 18.06 -9.77 -1.96
N VAL A 95 18.28 -9.34 -3.22
CA VAL A 95 17.39 -8.41 -3.94
C VAL A 95 16.95 -8.99 -5.27
N LEU A 96 15.65 -8.98 -5.53
CA LEU A 96 15.03 -9.16 -6.85
C LEU A 96 14.28 -7.89 -7.25
N ILE A 97 14.57 -7.36 -8.44
CA ILE A 97 13.82 -6.24 -9.04
C ILE A 97 12.57 -6.79 -9.73
N THR A 98 11.43 -6.15 -9.49
CA THR A 98 10.11 -6.61 -9.96
C THR A 98 9.36 -5.53 -10.71
N PRO A 99 8.38 -5.88 -11.58
CA PRO A 99 7.49 -4.90 -12.23
C PRO A 99 6.52 -4.22 -11.23
N GLY A 100 7.09 -3.45 -10.29
CA GLY A 100 6.38 -2.77 -9.22
C GLY A 100 6.05 -3.66 -8.02
N GLY A 101 5.52 -3.03 -6.95
CA GLY A 101 5.22 -3.71 -5.68
C GLY A 101 4.17 -4.81 -5.79
N GLN A 102 3.18 -4.67 -6.69
CA GLN A 102 2.14 -5.70 -6.85
C GLN A 102 2.69 -7.03 -7.38
N ALA A 103 3.64 -6.99 -8.33
CA ALA A 103 4.32 -8.20 -8.79
C ALA A 103 5.22 -8.79 -7.71
N ALA A 104 5.85 -7.92 -6.87
CA ALA A 104 6.61 -8.33 -5.71
C ALA A 104 5.74 -9.08 -4.69
N LEU A 105 4.57 -8.55 -4.35
CA LEU A 105 3.62 -9.20 -3.43
C LEU A 105 3.17 -10.57 -3.94
N PHE A 106 2.82 -10.67 -5.23
CA PHE A 106 2.44 -11.94 -5.82
C PHE A 106 3.58 -12.96 -5.77
N ALA A 107 4.79 -12.54 -6.14
CA ALA A 107 5.97 -13.40 -6.10
C ALA A 107 6.33 -13.81 -4.66
N ALA A 108 6.20 -12.91 -3.67
CA ALA A 108 6.42 -13.23 -2.27
C ALA A 108 5.46 -14.33 -1.78
N HIS A 109 4.17 -14.23 -2.09
CA HIS A 109 3.21 -15.29 -1.75
C HIS A 109 3.51 -16.61 -2.48
N MET A 110 3.90 -16.55 -3.77
CA MET A 110 4.33 -17.74 -4.51
C MET A 110 5.55 -18.45 -3.89
N ALA A 111 6.43 -17.69 -3.23
CA ALA A 111 7.62 -18.27 -2.58
C ALA A 111 7.31 -18.99 -1.27
N VAL A 112 6.24 -18.62 -0.57
CA VAL A 112 6.00 -19.04 0.81
C VAL A 112 4.68 -19.78 1.03
N CYS A 113 3.83 -19.89 0.01
CA CYS A 113 2.53 -20.55 0.10
C CYS A 113 2.38 -21.60 -1.00
N ASP A 114 2.07 -22.83 -0.61
CA ASP A 114 1.55 -23.85 -1.52
C ASP A 114 0.03 -23.76 -1.66
N PRO A 115 -0.57 -24.36 -2.71
CA PRO A 115 -2.02 -24.43 -2.85
C PRO A 115 -2.69 -25.10 -1.64
N GLY A 116 -3.63 -24.36 -1.01
CA GLY A 116 -4.33 -24.81 0.19
C GLY A 116 -3.73 -24.32 1.51
N ASP A 117 -2.54 -23.75 1.49
CA ASP A 117 -1.94 -23.10 2.67
C ASP A 117 -2.73 -21.83 3.06
N ILE A 118 -2.59 -21.44 4.32
CA ILE A 118 -3.25 -20.24 4.84
C ILE A 118 -2.25 -19.09 4.88
N GLY A 119 -2.56 -18.03 4.11
CA GLY A 119 -1.89 -16.74 4.20
C GLY A 119 -2.72 -15.76 5.02
N LEU A 120 -2.14 -15.26 6.12
CA LEU A 120 -2.75 -14.24 6.96
C LEU A 120 -2.47 -12.84 6.41
N PHE A 121 -3.40 -11.92 6.63
CA PHE A 121 -3.20 -10.49 6.40
C PHE A 121 -4.00 -9.69 7.44
N LEU A 122 -3.54 -8.48 7.79
CA LEU A 122 -4.23 -7.63 8.74
C LEU A 122 -5.43 -6.93 8.08
N ASP A 123 -6.56 -6.87 8.76
CA ASP A 123 -7.73 -6.06 8.40
C ASP A 123 -7.74 -4.81 9.30
N PRO A 124 -7.66 -3.58 8.73
CA PRO A 124 -7.85 -3.23 7.31
C PRO A 124 -6.62 -3.47 6.43
N PHE A 125 -6.88 -3.68 5.14
CA PHE A 125 -5.89 -4.09 4.16
C PHE A 125 -6.00 -3.32 2.84
N TYR A 126 -4.93 -3.30 2.05
CA TYR A 126 -5.04 -2.85 0.66
C TYR A 126 -5.85 -3.86 -0.15
N ALA A 127 -6.86 -3.37 -0.87
CA ALA A 127 -7.92 -4.16 -1.51
C ALA A 127 -7.44 -5.38 -2.33
N THR A 128 -6.19 -5.37 -2.82
CA THR A 128 -5.65 -6.46 -3.63
C THR A 128 -5.09 -7.64 -2.83
N TYR A 129 -4.83 -7.50 -1.52
CA TYR A 129 -4.13 -8.52 -0.73
C TYR A 129 -4.83 -9.88 -0.70
N PRO A 130 -6.15 -9.97 -0.40
CA PRO A 130 -6.83 -11.26 -0.42
C PRO A 130 -6.78 -11.93 -1.79
N GLY A 131 -6.93 -11.13 -2.86
CA GLY A 131 -6.84 -11.60 -4.24
C GLY A 131 -5.45 -12.11 -4.62
N THR A 132 -4.40 -11.44 -4.12
CA THR A 132 -3.01 -11.86 -4.34
C THR A 132 -2.74 -13.23 -3.69
N ILE A 133 -3.22 -13.45 -2.47
CA ILE A 133 -3.12 -14.74 -1.76
C ILE A 133 -3.91 -15.83 -2.49
N ARG A 134 -5.17 -15.56 -2.86
CA ARG A 134 -5.98 -16.54 -3.63
C ARG A 134 -5.38 -16.84 -5.00
N GLY A 135 -4.75 -15.84 -5.62
CA GLY A 135 -4.12 -15.97 -6.94
C GLY A 135 -3.00 -17.02 -6.98
N VAL A 136 -2.29 -17.24 -5.88
CA VAL A 136 -1.28 -18.30 -5.75
C VAL A 136 -1.89 -19.65 -5.32
N GLY A 137 -3.20 -19.70 -5.05
CA GLY A 137 -3.91 -20.91 -4.64
C GLY A 137 -4.03 -21.08 -3.12
N ALA A 138 -3.54 -20.12 -2.35
CA ALA A 138 -3.64 -20.14 -0.89
C ALA A 138 -5.00 -19.61 -0.38
N ILE A 139 -5.31 -19.90 0.86
CA ILE A 139 -6.49 -19.44 1.58
C ILE A 139 -6.17 -18.10 2.24
N ALA A 140 -6.88 -17.05 1.85
CA ALA A 140 -6.72 -15.73 2.44
C ALA A 140 -7.53 -15.64 3.74
N ARG A 141 -6.86 -15.42 4.89
CA ARG A 141 -7.49 -15.31 6.20
C ARG A 141 -7.15 -13.96 6.84
N ALA A 142 -8.17 -13.15 7.15
CA ALA A 142 -7.99 -11.86 7.78
C ALA A 142 -7.75 -11.98 9.29
N VAL A 143 -6.85 -11.14 9.81
CA VAL A 143 -6.67 -10.87 11.23
C VAL A 143 -7.36 -9.54 11.52
N GLN A 144 -8.43 -9.56 12.31
CA GLN A 144 -9.20 -8.37 12.64
C GLN A 144 -8.41 -7.47 13.58
N THR A 145 -8.35 -6.18 13.27
CA THR A 145 -7.88 -5.11 14.17
C THR A 145 -9.02 -4.15 14.47
N THR A 146 -8.83 -3.18 15.36
CA THR A 146 -9.90 -2.25 15.76
C THR A 146 -9.49 -0.79 15.65
N ALA A 147 -10.48 0.08 15.37
CA ALA A 147 -10.27 1.53 15.31
C ALA A 147 -9.90 2.11 16.69
N GLU A 148 -10.42 1.52 17.77
CA GLU A 148 -10.15 1.90 19.16
C GLU A 148 -8.66 1.73 19.52
N ASP A 149 -7.99 0.77 18.90
CA ASP A 149 -6.55 0.53 19.02
C ASP A 149 -5.76 1.17 17.85
N ALA A 150 -6.35 2.11 17.15
CA ALA A 150 -5.76 2.76 15.97
C ALA A 150 -5.24 1.75 14.93
N PHE A 151 -5.90 0.62 14.79
CA PHE A 151 -5.53 -0.48 13.91
C PHE A 151 -4.10 -1.01 14.09
N GLN A 152 -3.50 -0.81 15.28
CA GLN A 152 -2.21 -1.40 15.62
C GLN A 152 -2.36 -2.92 15.80
N PRO A 153 -1.52 -3.76 15.17
CA PRO A 153 -1.61 -5.20 15.34
C PRO A 153 -1.24 -5.63 16.77
N LYS A 154 -1.99 -6.59 17.30
CA LYS A 154 -1.73 -7.21 18.61
C LYS A 154 -1.46 -8.70 18.46
N ALA A 155 -0.56 -9.23 19.31
CA ALA A 155 -0.18 -10.65 19.26
C ALA A 155 -1.38 -11.58 19.41
N GLU A 156 -2.28 -11.30 20.36
CA GLU A 156 -3.44 -12.12 20.67
C GLU A 156 -4.42 -12.26 19.50
N TRP A 157 -4.55 -11.22 18.66
CA TRP A 157 -5.41 -11.29 17.48
C TRP A 157 -4.82 -12.16 16.37
N ILE A 158 -3.50 -12.09 16.20
CA ILE A 158 -2.81 -12.94 15.21
C ILE A 158 -2.78 -14.39 15.71
N ASP A 159 -2.42 -14.61 16.98
CA ASP A 159 -2.40 -15.94 17.60
C ASP A 159 -3.75 -16.67 17.47
N ALA A 160 -4.87 -15.94 17.60
CA ALA A 160 -6.22 -16.52 17.53
C ALA A 160 -6.56 -17.18 16.17
N VAL A 161 -5.85 -16.79 15.10
CA VAL A 161 -6.12 -17.28 13.74
C VAL A 161 -4.88 -17.89 13.07
N ALA A 162 -3.74 -17.97 13.77
CA ALA A 162 -2.47 -18.41 13.21
C ALA A 162 -2.35 -19.93 13.01
N ASP A 163 -3.25 -20.71 13.58
CA ASP A 163 -3.20 -22.17 13.45
C ASP A 163 -3.29 -22.61 11.99
N GLY A 164 -2.28 -23.39 11.56
CA GLY A 164 -2.15 -23.87 10.19
C GLY A 164 -1.77 -22.79 9.17
N ALA A 165 -1.46 -21.56 9.58
CA ALA A 165 -0.98 -20.52 8.68
C ALA A 165 0.52 -20.68 8.40
N VAL A 166 0.97 -20.24 7.20
CA VAL A 166 2.36 -20.28 6.77
C VAL A 166 2.98 -18.89 6.58
N SER A 167 2.15 -17.86 6.41
CA SER A 167 2.61 -16.49 6.20
C SER A 167 1.68 -15.45 6.83
N LEU A 168 2.26 -14.29 7.13
CA LEU A 168 1.53 -13.07 7.53
C LEU A 168 1.97 -11.91 6.65
N LEU A 169 1.02 -11.21 6.04
CA LEU A 169 1.26 -9.97 5.30
C LEU A 169 0.87 -8.77 6.17
N ILE A 170 1.80 -7.83 6.29
CA ILE A 170 1.56 -6.53 6.91
C ILE A 170 1.92 -5.39 5.95
N ASN A 171 1.37 -4.20 6.19
CA ASN A 171 1.71 -2.99 5.44
C ASN A 171 1.88 -1.80 6.40
N THR A 172 3.08 -1.23 6.43
CA THR A 172 3.40 -0.07 7.27
C THR A 172 4.42 0.85 6.58
N PRO A 173 4.13 2.14 6.44
CA PRO A 173 2.86 2.84 6.70
C PRO A 173 1.68 2.23 5.95
N ASN A 174 0.49 2.24 6.57
CA ASN A 174 -0.64 1.43 6.13
C ASN A 174 -1.53 2.14 5.11
N ASN A 175 -1.90 1.43 4.08
CA ASN A 175 -3.03 1.72 3.21
C ASN A 175 -4.15 0.73 3.58
N PRO A 176 -5.29 1.18 4.11
CA PRO A 176 -5.92 2.50 3.88
C PRO A 176 -5.78 3.54 5.00
N THR A 177 -5.26 3.20 6.18
CA THR A 177 -5.45 4.00 7.40
C THR A 177 -4.48 5.16 7.57
N GLY A 178 -3.31 5.11 6.94
CA GLY A 178 -2.22 6.04 7.22
C GLY A 178 -1.48 5.78 8.53
N VAL A 179 -1.81 4.72 9.24
CA VAL A 179 -1.16 4.34 10.51
C VAL A 179 0.26 3.83 10.22
N VAL A 180 1.21 4.23 11.06
CA VAL A 180 2.55 3.65 11.14
C VAL A 180 2.59 2.69 12.33
N TYR A 181 2.97 1.44 12.10
CA TYR A 181 3.02 0.47 13.20
C TYR A 181 4.15 0.80 14.17
N SER A 182 3.81 0.83 15.45
CA SER A 182 4.76 1.11 16.53
C SER A 182 5.78 -0.01 16.66
N HIS A 183 6.95 0.32 17.24
CA HIS A 183 7.96 -0.70 17.58
C HIS A 183 7.35 -1.85 18.41
N HIS A 184 6.51 -1.52 19.40
CA HIS A 184 5.82 -2.49 20.24
C HIS A 184 4.92 -3.42 19.41
N SER A 185 4.14 -2.87 18.47
CA SER A 185 3.28 -3.68 17.59
C SER A 185 4.09 -4.58 16.65
N LEU A 186 5.20 -4.08 16.11
CA LEU A 186 6.08 -4.87 15.25
C LEU A 186 6.81 -5.97 16.02
N GLU A 187 7.21 -5.73 17.28
CA GLU A 187 7.74 -6.79 18.16
C GLU A 187 6.69 -7.86 18.46
N ALA A 188 5.43 -7.46 18.68
CA ALA A 188 4.32 -8.41 18.84
C ALA A 188 4.13 -9.28 17.60
N VAL A 189 4.12 -8.68 16.40
CA VAL A 189 4.08 -9.40 15.12
C VAL A 189 5.26 -10.37 15.00
N ALA A 190 6.49 -9.91 15.25
CA ALA A 190 7.69 -10.72 15.15
C ALA A 190 7.67 -11.90 16.14
N LYS A 191 7.17 -11.71 17.35
CA LYS A 191 7.01 -12.76 18.36
C LYS A 191 6.07 -13.87 17.88
N VAL A 192 4.93 -13.48 17.26
CA VAL A 192 3.97 -14.45 16.73
C VAL A 192 4.55 -15.17 15.52
N CYS A 193 5.21 -14.47 14.60
CA CYS A 193 5.85 -15.10 13.45
C CYS A 193 6.89 -16.15 13.86
N ARG A 194 7.69 -15.88 14.89
CA ARG A 194 8.64 -16.87 15.43
C ARG A 194 7.96 -18.05 16.14
N ARG A 195 6.85 -17.81 16.86
CA ARG A 195 6.10 -18.82 17.59
C ARG A 195 5.44 -19.84 16.66
N HIS A 196 4.81 -19.34 15.60
CA HIS A 196 4.05 -20.16 14.65
C HIS A 196 4.83 -20.51 13.38
N ASP A 197 6.13 -20.20 13.34
CA ASP A 197 7.03 -20.38 12.19
C ASP A 197 6.48 -19.76 10.88
N LEU A 198 5.94 -18.55 10.97
CA LEU A 198 5.38 -17.84 9.84
C LEU A 198 6.46 -17.08 9.07
N TRP A 199 6.34 -17.07 7.75
CA TRP A 199 6.95 -16.06 6.91
C TRP A 199 6.26 -14.71 7.13
N LEU A 200 7.04 -13.62 7.21
CA LEU A 200 6.51 -12.28 7.24
C LEU A 200 6.73 -11.60 5.88
N ILE A 201 5.65 -11.18 5.23
CA ILE A 201 5.69 -10.31 4.05
C ILE A 201 5.41 -8.90 4.54
N SER A 202 6.38 -8.00 4.43
CA SER A 202 6.28 -6.62 4.86
C SER A 202 6.20 -5.70 3.65
N ASP A 203 5.00 -5.16 3.38
CA ASP A 203 4.81 -4.16 2.34
C ASP A 203 5.18 -2.78 2.89
N GLU A 204 6.32 -2.26 2.43
CA GLU A 204 6.95 -1.01 2.90
C GLU A 204 6.98 0.07 1.81
N VAL A 205 6.06 0.03 0.84
CA VAL A 205 6.04 0.96 -0.30
C VAL A 205 5.86 2.44 0.08
N TYR A 206 5.42 2.72 1.31
CA TYR A 206 5.27 4.07 1.86
C TYR A 206 6.39 4.47 2.84
N ASP A 207 7.50 3.77 2.86
CA ASP A 207 8.63 3.91 3.80
C ASP A 207 9.23 5.34 3.88
N THR A 208 9.03 6.18 2.85
CA THR A 208 9.45 7.60 2.80
C THR A 208 8.35 8.59 3.14
N GLN A 209 7.13 8.10 3.32
CA GLN A 209 5.95 8.92 3.61
C GLN A 209 5.54 8.71 5.07
N VAL A 210 6.37 9.19 5.98
CA VAL A 210 6.12 9.20 7.41
C VAL A 210 6.04 10.64 7.90
N TRP A 211 4.94 11.00 8.57
CA TRP A 211 4.63 12.34 9.03
C TRP A 211 4.87 12.51 10.52
N GLU A 212 4.68 11.43 11.28
CA GLU A 212 4.91 11.36 12.73
C GLU A 212 5.57 10.03 13.09
N GLY A 213 6.56 10.09 13.98
CA GLY A 213 7.35 8.92 14.37
C GLY A 213 8.37 8.50 13.32
N GLU A 214 8.67 7.22 13.26
CA GLU A 214 9.66 6.63 12.35
C GLU A 214 9.13 5.34 11.76
N HIS A 215 9.48 5.07 10.51
CA HIS A 215 9.25 3.76 9.90
C HIS A 215 10.31 2.78 10.38
N LEU A 216 9.88 1.67 10.94
CA LEU A 216 10.72 0.52 11.28
C LEU A 216 10.36 -0.65 10.37
N SER A 217 11.37 -1.17 9.66
CA SER A 217 11.21 -2.45 8.98
C SER A 217 11.31 -3.60 9.97
N PRO A 218 10.33 -4.53 10.03
CA PRO A 218 10.40 -5.69 10.92
C PRO A 218 11.58 -6.61 10.60
N ARG A 219 12.20 -6.50 9.42
CA ARG A 219 13.45 -7.18 9.08
C ARG A 219 14.59 -6.83 10.04
N ALA A 220 14.55 -5.62 10.66
CA ALA A 220 15.56 -5.17 11.63
C ALA A 220 15.42 -5.84 13.01
N LEU A 221 14.28 -6.46 13.29
CA LEU A 221 14.04 -7.08 14.59
C LEU A 221 14.82 -8.39 14.74
N PRO A 222 15.18 -8.76 15.98
CA PRO A 222 15.95 -9.98 16.22
C PRO A 222 15.30 -11.25 15.62
N ASN A 223 16.08 -12.02 14.88
CA ASN A 223 15.67 -13.27 14.23
C ASN A 223 14.48 -13.10 13.27
N MET A 224 14.42 -11.94 12.58
CA MET A 224 13.41 -11.70 11.56
C MET A 224 13.99 -11.59 10.15
N ALA A 225 15.28 -11.33 10.00
CA ALA A 225 15.91 -11.19 8.68
C ALA A 225 15.80 -12.45 7.82
N GLU A 226 15.85 -13.62 8.44
CA GLU A 226 15.78 -14.94 7.78
C GLU A 226 14.35 -15.39 7.43
N ARG A 227 13.32 -14.67 7.88
CA ARG A 227 11.90 -14.99 7.63
C ARG A 227 11.06 -13.81 7.13
N THR A 228 11.71 -12.69 6.77
CA THR A 228 10.99 -11.49 6.29
C THR A 228 11.31 -11.22 4.83
N LEU A 229 10.25 -11.09 4.02
CA LEU A 229 10.30 -10.60 2.66
C LEU A 229 9.80 -9.16 2.65
N VAL A 230 10.70 -8.21 2.42
CA VAL A 230 10.37 -6.78 2.33
C VAL A 230 10.02 -6.44 0.89
N VAL A 231 8.85 -5.85 0.69
CA VAL A 231 8.39 -5.33 -0.60
C VAL A 231 8.52 -3.82 -0.63
N GLY A 232 9.23 -3.31 -1.63
CA GLY A 232 9.39 -1.88 -1.87
C GLY A 232 9.09 -1.49 -3.31
N SER A 233 8.97 -0.20 -3.58
CA SER A 233 8.60 0.30 -4.92
C SER A 233 9.00 1.75 -5.13
N MET A 234 9.35 2.08 -6.37
CA MET A 234 9.53 3.47 -6.83
C MET A 234 8.20 4.24 -6.97
N SER A 235 7.08 3.52 -6.96
CA SER A 235 5.76 4.09 -7.26
C SER A 235 5.38 5.24 -6.35
N LYS A 236 5.67 5.12 -5.03
CA LYS A 236 5.18 6.08 -4.03
C LYS A 236 6.26 7.07 -3.61
N SER A 237 7.48 6.63 -3.42
CA SER A 237 8.61 7.47 -3.02
C SER A 237 9.03 8.48 -4.11
N HIS A 238 8.84 8.14 -5.39
CA HIS A 238 9.34 8.93 -6.53
C HIS A 238 8.27 9.25 -7.59
N ALA A 239 6.99 9.08 -7.27
CA ALA A 239 5.87 9.28 -8.21
C ALA A 239 6.07 8.53 -9.55
N MET A 240 6.60 7.31 -9.49
CA MET A 240 6.91 6.48 -10.66
C MET A 240 5.91 5.32 -10.83
N THR A 241 4.62 5.55 -10.59
CA THR A 241 3.57 4.52 -10.66
C THR A 241 3.54 3.82 -12.02
N GLY A 242 3.67 4.57 -13.10
CA GLY A 242 3.67 4.08 -14.48
C GLY A 242 4.96 3.38 -14.92
N SER A 243 6.09 3.61 -14.25
CA SER A 243 7.38 3.01 -14.60
C SER A 243 7.48 1.53 -14.22
N ARG A 244 6.59 1.04 -13.36
CA ARG A 244 6.53 -0.36 -12.93
C ARG A 244 7.88 -0.90 -12.42
N CYS A 245 8.49 -0.25 -11.44
CA CYS A 245 9.72 -0.71 -10.79
C CYS A 245 9.52 -0.84 -9.29
N GLY A 246 9.87 -2.00 -8.75
CA GLY A 246 9.85 -2.34 -7.34
C GLY A 246 10.84 -3.46 -7.04
N TRP A 247 10.81 -3.99 -5.83
CA TRP A 247 11.74 -5.04 -5.42
C TRP A 247 11.19 -5.91 -4.28
N ILE A 248 11.78 -7.08 -4.14
CA ILE A 248 11.72 -7.92 -2.95
C ILE A 248 13.11 -8.00 -2.35
N VAL A 249 13.21 -7.85 -1.03
CA VAL A 249 14.44 -8.12 -0.26
C VAL A 249 14.16 -9.21 0.76
N GLY A 250 14.98 -10.26 0.75
CA GLY A 250 14.81 -11.41 1.63
C GLY A 250 16.06 -12.28 1.74
N PRO A 251 15.95 -13.49 2.32
CA PRO A 251 17.05 -14.47 2.36
C PRO A 251 17.53 -14.82 0.94
N GLU A 252 18.84 -15.00 0.77
CA GLU A 252 19.45 -15.29 -0.54
C GLU A 252 18.86 -16.55 -1.21
N GLU A 253 18.58 -17.58 -0.42
CA GLU A 253 17.95 -18.81 -0.92
C GLU A 253 16.59 -18.53 -1.55
N VAL A 254 15.72 -17.79 -0.86
CA VAL A 254 14.39 -17.42 -1.37
C VAL A 254 14.53 -16.57 -2.63
N ILE A 255 15.43 -15.58 -2.63
CA ILE A 255 15.64 -14.71 -3.79
C ILE A 255 16.14 -15.51 -4.99
N SER A 256 16.99 -16.54 -4.80
CA SER A 256 17.45 -17.38 -5.89
C SER A 256 16.28 -18.13 -6.58
N HIS A 257 15.33 -18.63 -5.81
CA HIS A 257 14.12 -19.27 -6.34
C HIS A 257 13.16 -18.26 -6.99
N LEU A 258 13.05 -17.05 -6.44
CA LEU A 258 12.25 -15.99 -7.03
C LEU A 258 12.81 -15.46 -8.36
N ILE A 259 14.15 -15.51 -8.55
CA ILE A 259 14.78 -15.23 -9.85
C ILE A 259 14.32 -16.26 -10.89
N ASN A 260 14.26 -17.55 -10.51
CA ASN A 260 13.72 -18.59 -11.40
C ASN A 260 12.25 -18.35 -11.72
N LEU A 261 11.43 -17.97 -10.74
CA LEU A 261 10.03 -17.58 -10.98
C LEU A 261 9.93 -16.39 -11.95
N ALA A 262 10.74 -15.35 -11.74
CA ALA A 262 10.76 -14.18 -12.61
C ALA A 262 11.14 -14.54 -14.06
N THR A 263 12.08 -15.47 -14.24
CA THR A 263 12.47 -15.97 -15.57
C THR A 263 11.30 -16.63 -16.32
N HIS A 264 10.39 -17.27 -15.60
CA HIS A 264 9.24 -17.99 -16.18
C HIS A 264 7.94 -17.18 -16.18
N THR A 265 7.97 -15.91 -15.72
CA THR A 265 6.78 -15.06 -15.60
C THR A 265 7.00 -13.68 -16.22
N THR A 266 7.60 -12.76 -15.46
CA THR A 266 7.72 -11.34 -15.82
C THR A 266 8.91 -11.02 -16.72
N TYR A 267 9.93 -11.87 -16.73
CA TYR A 267 11.19 -11.74 -17.47
C TYR A 267 11.98 -10.46 -17.18
N GLY A 268 11.80 -9.90 -15.97
CA GLY A 268 12.51 -8.72 -15.46
C GLY A 268 11.81 -7.38 -15.73
N VAL A 269 12.55 -6.31 -15.56
CA VAL A 269 12.11 -4.91 -15.73
C VAL A 269 12.99 -4.26 -16.82
N PRO A 270 12.45 -3.38 -17.67
CA PRO A 270 13.24 -2.74 -18.74
C PRO A 270 14.48 -2.01 -18.18
N GLY A 271 15.62 -2.17 -18.86
CA GLY A 271 16.91 -1.64 -18.41
C GLY A 271 16.90 -0.13 -18.20
N PHE A 272 16.33 0.62 -19.13
CA PHE A 272 16.23 2.08 -19.00
C PHE A 272 15.37 2.55 -17.82
N VAL A 273 14.39 1.77 -17.39
CA VAL A 273 13.61 2.03 -16.17
C VAL A 273 14.46 1.76 -14.93
N GLN A 274 15.27 0.69 -14.95
CA GLN A 274 16.17 0.35 -13.86
C GLN A 274 17.27 1.40 -13.67
N ASP A 275 17.85 1.91 -14.76
CA ASP A 275 18.85 2.98 -14.71
C ASP A 275 18.28 4.27 -14.12
N ALA A 276 17.07 4.65 -14.55
CA ALA A 276 16.36 5.79 -13.98
C ALA A 276 16.02 5.59 -12.49
N SER A 277 15.68 4.36 -12.10
CA SER A 277 15.42 4.02 -10.69
C SER A 277 16.70 4.09 -9.86
N SER A 278 17.83 3.60 -10.39
CA SER A 278 19.14 3.72 -9.74
C SER A 278 19.54 5.18 -9.56
N PHE A 279 19.37 6.01 -10.61
CA PHE A 279 19.59 7.46 -10.53
C PHE A 279 18.74 8.09 -9.42
N ALA A 280 17.44 7.81 -9.41
CA ALA A 280 16.51 8.40 -8.45
C ALA A 280 16.86 8.01 -6.99
N LEU A 281 17.19 6.75 -6.73
CA LEU A 281 17.59 6.29 -5.40
C LEU A 281 18.94 6.84 -4.94
N THR A 282 19.87 7.08 -5.87
CA THR A 282 21.19 7.66 -5.55
C THR A 282 21.18 9.18 -5.45
N ALA A 283 20.21 9.87 -6.04
CA ALA A 283 19.99 11.29 -5.87
C ALA A 283 19.62 11.68 -4.41
N GLY A 284 19.21 10.68 -3.61
CA GLY A 284 19.01 10.83 -2.18
C GLY A 284 17.68 11.45 -1.78
N ALA A 285 17.62 11.96 -0.54
CA ALA A 285 16.38 12.38 0.11
C ALA A 285 15.68 13.58 -0.57
N GLU A 286 16.37 14.36 -1.39
CA GLU A 286 15.78 15.57 -2.00
C GLU A 286 14.60 15.22 -2.93
N LEU A 287 14.74 14.20 -3.78
CA LEU A 287 13.65 13.77 -4.67
C LEU A 287 12.50 13.15 -3.88
N GLU A 288 12.81 12.35 -2.85
CA GLU A 288 11.79 11.78 -1.97
C GLU A 288 11.01 12.88 -1.23
N GLU A 289 11.70 13.93 -0.73
CA GLU A 289 11.07 15.04 -0.04
C GLU A 289 10.19 15.89 -0.96
N LYS A 290 10.59 16.12 -2.21
CA LYS A 290 9.73 16.80 -3.20
C LYS A 290 8.38 16.10 -3.36
N ILE A 291 8.37 14.76 -3.30
CA ILE A 291 7.15 13.97 -3.40
C ILE A 291 6.39 13.94 -2.08
N ALA A 292 7.08 13.89 -0.94
CA ALA A 292 6.48 13.80 0.39
C ALA A 292 5.87 15.13 0.88
N ALA A 293 6.51 16.27 0.57
CA ALA A 293 6.14 17.58 1.11
C ALA A 293 4.67 17.99 0.84
N PRO A 294 4.09 17.81 -0.36
CA PRO A 294 2.66 18.11 -0.59
C PRO A 294 1.72 17.32 0.30
N PHE A 295 1.99 16.02 0.51
CA PHE A 295 1.16 15.18 1.38
C PHE A 295 1.27 15.61 2.84
N ARG A 296 2.47 15.99 3.30
CA ARG A 296 2.67 16.53 4.64
C ARG A 296 1.86 17.83 4.86
N ARG A 297 1.84 18.73 3.86
CA ARG A 297 1.03 19.97 3.93
C ARG A 297 -0.46 19.65 3.95
N ARG A 298 -0.94 18.78 3.05
CA ARG A 298 -2.36 18.39 2.98
C ARG A 298 -2.82 17.69 4.25
N ARG A 299 -1.96 16.86 4.83
CA ARG A 299 -2.25 16.30 6.14
C ARG A 299 -2.41 17.39 7.21
N ALA A 300 -1.53 18.39 7.27
CA ALA A 300 -1.66 19.50 8.21
C ALA A 300 -2.98 20.26 7.98
N LEU A 301 -3.32 20.60 6.75
CA LEU A 301 -4.60 21.20 6.38
C LEU A 301 -5.80 20.34 6.82
N ALA A 302 -5.71 19.03 6.66
CA ALA A 302 -6.75 18.10 7.09
C ALA A 302 -6.91 18.10 8.61
N MET A 303 -5.81 18.11 9.36
CA MET A 303 -5.85 18.16 10.83
C MET A 303 -6.57 19.42 11.32
N ASP A 304 -6.28 20.59 10.72
CA ASP A 304 -6.94 21.85 11.07
C ASP A 304 -8.44 21.83 10.77
N ILE A 305 -8.84 21.30 9.60
CA ILE A 305 -10.24 21.19 9.19
C ILE A 305 -11.00 20.23 10.11
N LEU A 306 -10.42 19.07 10.41
CA LEU A 306 -11.07 18.06 11.25
C LEU A 306 -11.14 18.47 12.71
N ALA A 307 -10.17 19.23 13.23
CA ALA A 307 -10.21 19.78 14.58
C ALA A 307 -11.30 20.86 14.78
N ALA A 308 -11.78 21.48 13.71
CA ALA A 308 -12.82 22.52 13.75
C ALA A 308 -14.26 21.95 13.84
N GLN A 309 -14.43 20.64 13.79
CA GLN A 309 -15.72 19.96 13.86
C GLN A 309 -15.64 18.68 14.72
N ASN A 310 -16.77 18.07 15.05
CA ASN A 310 -16.85 16.92 15.96
C ASN A 310 -17.71 15.75 15.45
N THR A 311 -18.11 15.80 14.19
CA THR A 311 -18.96 14.76 13.56
C THR A 311 -18.12 13.68 12.92
N VAL A 312 -17.05 14.08 12.21
CA VAL A 312 -16.15 13.16 11.51
C VAL A 312 -14.92 12.90 12.38
N GLY A 313 -14.69 11.66 12.73
CA GLY A 313 -13.49 11.23 13.45
C GLY A 313 -12.32 10.98 12.49
N LEU A 314 -11.09 10.98 13.02
CA LEU A 314 -9.88 10.68 12.27
C LEU A 314 -9.12 9.55 12.96
N VAL A 315 -8.81 8.49 12.23
CA VAL A 315 -7.79 7.52 12.60
C VAL A 315 -6.42 8.19 12.50
N PRO A 316 -5.48 7.98 13.45
CA PRO A 316 -4.17 8.62 13.40
C PRO A 316 -3.46 8.39 12.07
N ALA A 317 -3.34 9.43 11.23
CA ALA A 317 -2.69 9.38 9.92
C ALA A 317 -1.23 9.80 10.07
N GLN A 318 -0.38 8.85 10.46
CA GLN A 318 1.04 9.08 10.77
C GLN A 318 1.93 8.94 9.54
N GLY A 319 1.41 8.34 8.46
CA GLY A 319 2.15 8.10 7.21
C GLY A 319 1.24 7.89 6.01
N ALA A 320 1.83 7.49 4.89
CA ALA A 320 1.19 7.26 3.60
C ALA A 320 0.44 8.50 3.07
N MET A 321 -0.39 8.34 2.06
CA MET A 321 -1.10 9.45 1.39
C MET A 321 -2.61 9.42 1.62
N TYR A 322 -3.06 8.80 2.73
CA TYR A 322 -4.47 8.56 3.01
C TYR A 322 -4.88 9.07 4.39
N LEU A 323 -6.16 9.43 4.48
CA LEU A 323 -6.86 9.64 5.75
C LEU A 323 -7.99 8.60 5.83
N MET A 324 -8.09 7.92 6.94
CA MET A 324 -9.25 7.08 7.29
C MET A 324 -10.13 7.87 8.23
N LEU A 325 -11.34 8.21 7.76
CA LEU A 325 -12.28 9.06 8.48
C LEU A 325 -13.46 8.24 9.01
N ASP A 326 -13.74 8.36 10.28
CA ASP A 326 -14.89 7.75 10.94
C ASP A 326 -16.15 8.60 10.69
N ILE A 327 -17.13 7.99 10.01
CA ILE A 327 -18.40 8.65 9.67
C ILE A 327 -19.60 7.97 10.35
N ARG A 328 -19.37 7.11 11.34
CA ARG A 328 -20.43 6.36 12.04
C ARG A 328 -21.51 7.26 12.64
N ALA A 329 -21.16 8.48 13.05
CA ALA A 329 -22.12 9.47 13.56
C ALA A 329 -23.20 9.85 12.53
N THR A 330 -22.97 9.60 11.23
CA THR A 330 -23.97 9.90 10.16
C THR A 330 -25.07 8.87 10.05
N GLY A 331 -24.94 7.69 10.69
CA GLY A 331 -25.83 6.57 10.53
C GLY A 331 -25.71 5.81 9.20
N LEU A 332 -24.83 6.26 8.29
CA LEU A 332 -24.62 5.65 6.98
C LEU A 332 -23.45 4.64 7.04
N SER A 333 -23.51 3.61 6.17
CA SER A 333 -22.35 2.80 5.84
C SER A 333 -21.34 3.63 5.04
N GLY A 334 -20.06 3.20 4.99
CA GLY A 334 -19.05 3.83 4.14
C GLY A 334 -19.48 3.90 2.67
N GLU A 335 -20.06 2.82 2.14
CA GLU A 335 -20.59 2.76 0.78
C GLU A 335 -21.76 3.74 0.57
N GLY A 336 -22.73 3.75 1.48
CA GLY A 336 -23.85 4.68 1.43
C GLY A 336 -23.42 6.14 1.46
N PHE A 337 -22.49 6.46 2.35
CA PHE A 337 -21.92 7.80 2.47
C PHE A 337 -21.14 8.20 1.21
N ALA A 338 -20.25 7.36 0.69
CA ALA A 338 -19.41 7.66 -0.47
C ALA A 338 -20.27 7.89 -1.74
N ASN A 339 -21.29 7.07 -1.95
CA ASN A 339 -22.23 7.25 -3.06
C ASN A 339 -23.05 8.54 -2.92
N ALA A 340 -23.60 8.82 -1.74
CA ALA A 340 -24.39 10.03 -1.51
C ALA A 340 -23.54 11.32 -1.65
N LEU A 341 -22.27 11.29 -1.21
CA LEU A 341 -21.34 12.40 -1.38
C LEU A 341 -21.00 12.65 -2.86
N LEU A 342 -20.77 11.55 -3.61
CA LEU A 342 -20.53 11.63 -5.05
C LEU A 342 -21.74 12.21 -5.80
N ASP A 343 -22.95 11.77 -5.45
CA ASP A 343 -24.18 12.23 -6.09
C ASP A 343 -24.50 13.71 -5.81
N THR A 344 -24.25 14.14 -4.56
CA THR A 344 -24.68 15.48 -4.12
C THR A 344 -23.63 16.54 -4.39
N HIS A 345 -22.36 16.20 -4.28
CA HIS A 345 -21.25 17.16 -4.30
C HIS A 345 -20.17 16.86 -5.34
N ALA A 346 -20.35 15.79 -6.12
CA ALA A 346 -19.33 15.31 -7.09
C ALA A 346 -17.93 15.13 -6.45
N ILE A 347 -17.90 14.65 -5.21
CA ILE A 347 -16.68 14.28 -4.48
C ILE A 347 -16.66 12.77 -4.32
N ALA A 348 -15.62 12.13 -4.85
CA ALA A 348 -15.45 10.68 -4.79
C ALA A 348 -14.42 10.30 -3.72
N VAL A 349 -14.84 9.45 -2.77
CA VAL A 349 -13.99 8.85 -1.73
C VAL A 349 -14.21 7.33 -1.75
N MET A 350 -13.30 6.57 -1.14
CA MET A 350 -13.49 5.10 -1.08
C MET A 350 -14.23 4.70 0.19
N PRO A 351 -15.22 3.79 0.10
CA PRO A 351 -15.83 3.16 1.27
C PRO A 351 -14.78 2.44 2.11
N GLY A 352 -14.91 2.49 3.44
CA GLY A 352 -14.06 1.73 4.34
C GLY A 352 -14.17 0.23 4.11
N GLU A 353 -15.37 -0.24 3.84
CA GLU A 353 -15.69 -1.65 3.56
C GLU A 353 -14.89 -2.25 2.38
N SER A 354 -14.42 -1.40 1.44
CA SER A 354 -13.49 -1.82 0.37
C SER A 354 -12.14 -2.32 0.88
N PHE A 355 -11.80 -2.02 2.13
CA PHE A 355 -10.51 -2.32 2.77
C PHE A 355 -10.65 -3.25 3.97
N GLY A 356 -11.81 -3.88 4.14
CA GLY A 356 -12.09 -4.84 5.20
C GLY A 356 -13.22 -4.41 6.14
N MET A 357 -13.65 -5.37 6.94
CA MET A 357 -14.77 -5.15 7.86
C MET A 357 -14.37 -4.31 9.09
N ALA A 358 -13.08 -4.29 9.44
CA ALA A 358 -12.56 -3.45 10.53
C ALA A 358 -12.77 -1.95 10.27
N THR A 359 -12.91 -1.54 9.02
CA THR A 359 -13.19 -0.15 8.61
C THR A 359 -14.64 0.10 8.16
N ALA A 360 -15.58 -0.78 8.54
CA ALA A 360 -17.01 -0.51 8.33
C ALA A 360 -17.42 0.81 9.01
N GLY A 361 -18.22 1.61 8.33
CA GLY A 361 -18.61 2.95 8.81
C GLY A 361 -17.49 3.99 8.78
N HIS A 362 -16.45 3.73 8.00
CA HIS A 362 -15.38 4.69 7.68
C HIS A 362 -15.34 4.95 6.18
N ILE A 363 -14.59 5.98 5.80
CA ILE A 363 -14.22 6.29 4.40
C ILE A 363 -12.74 6.57 4.30
N ARG A 364 -12.11 6.16 3.18
CA ARG A 364 -10.73 6.53 2.87
C ARG A 364 -10.70 7.71 1.92
N VAL A 365 -9.98 8.75 2.31
CA VAL A 365 -9.69 9.95 1.51
C VAL A 365 -8.24 9.92 1.07
N ALA A 366 -7.97 9.91 -0.24
CA ALA A 366 -6.63 10.06 -0.79
C ALA A 366 -6.28 11.55 -0.93
N MET A 367 -5.12 11.95 -0.44
CA MET A 367 -4.64 13.35 -0.49
C MET A 367 -3.97 13.66 -1.85
N THR A 368 -4.63 13.34 -2.96
CA THR A 368 -4.04 13.24 -4.31
C THR A 368 -4.55 14.29 -5.30
N VAL A 369 -5.03 15.42 -4.80
CA VAL A 369 -5.34 16.63 -5.58
C VAL A 369 -4.63 17.82 -4.94
N ASP A 370 -4.55 18.97 -5.64
CA ASP A 370 -3.91 20.17 -5.11
C ASP A 370 -4.49 20.63 -3.77
N ASP A 371 -3.73 21.45 -3.04
CA ASP A 371 -4.02 21.85 -1.66
C ASP A 371 -5.39 22.59 -1.54
N GLU A 372 -5.77 23.40 -2.53
CA GLU A 372 -7.03 24.16 -2.54
C GLU A 372 -8.23 23.24 -2.77
N ARG A 373 -8.18 22.41 -3.81
CA ARG A 373 -9.23 21.43 -4.11
C ARG A 373 -9.40 20.42 -2.97
N PHE A 374 -8.28 19.95 -2.38
CA PHE A 374 -8.30 19.06 -1.25
C PHE A 374 -9.01 19.68 -0.04
N SER A 375 -8.60 20.90 0.35
CA SER A 375 -9.18 21.60 1.51
C SER A 375 -10.66 21.91 1.30
N SER A 376 -11.05 22.35 0.10
CA SER A 376 -12.46 22.62 -0.25
C SER A 376 -13.30 21.33 -0.17
N ALA A 377 -12.82 20.25 -0.78
CA ALA A 377 -13.53 18.98 -0.78
C ALA A 377 -13.67 18.39 0.64
N LEU A 378 -12.64 18.49 1.47
CA LEU A 378 -12.69 17.98 2.84
C LEU A 378 -13.64 18.78 3.73
N LYS A 379 -13.72 20.13 3.58
CA LYS A 379 -14.71 20.96 4.27
C LYS A 379 -16.12 20.59 3.85
N THR A 380 -16.38 20.46 2.55
CA THR A 380 -17.70 20.05 2.01
C THR A 380 -18.09 18.66 2.54
N LEU A 381 -17.15 17.72 2.61
CA LEU A 381 -17.38 16.40 3.20
C LEU A 381 -17.77 16.48 4.68
N CYS A 382 -17.09 17.31 5.47
CA CYS A 382 -17.41 17.50 6.90
C CYS A 382 -18.80 18.15 7.09
N ASP A 383 -19.14 19.14 6.27
CA ASP A 383 -20.45 19.78 6.29
C ASP A 383 -21.57 18.80 5.92
N PHE A 384 -21.36 18.01 4.88
CA PHE A 384 -22.28 16.94 4.47
C PHE A 384 -22.46 15.89 5.59
N ALA A 385 -21.37 15.43 6.21
CA ALA A 385 -21.44 14.51 7.34
C ALA A 385 -22.23 15.09 8.51
N THR A 386 -22.00 16.38 8.83
CA THR A 386 -22.72 17.07 9.90
C THR A 386 -24.22 17.18 9.60
N GLN A 387 -24.60 17.46 8.35
CA GLN A 387 -26.00 17.48 7.94
C GLN A 387 -26.64 16.08 8.10
N ARG A 388 -25.96 15.03 7.66
CA ARG A 388 -26.45 13.64 7.76
C ARG A 388 -26.60 13.20 9.22
N ALA A 389 -25.63 13.51 10.08
CA ALA A 389 -25.69 13.18 11.50
C ALA A 389 -26.87 13.86 12.19
N ARG A 390 -27.19 15.11 11.85
CA ARG A 390 -28.39 15.81 12.38
C ARG A 390 -29.70 15.17 11.93
N GLN A 391 -29.77 14.71 10.69
CA GLN A 391 -30.93 14.00 10.16
C GLN A 391 -31.12 12.67 10.90
N HIS A 392 -30.05 11.88 11.04
CA HIS A 392 -30.06 10.61 11.75
C HIS A 392 -30.45 10.75 13.24
N ALA A 393 -30.01 11.81 13.91
CA ALA A 393 -30.37 12.07 15.29
C ALA A 393 -31.85 12.56 15.48
N ALA A 394 -32.52 12.95 14.40
CA ALA A 394 -33.91 13.39 14.41
C ALA A 394 -34.92 12.27 14.06
N GLU A 395 -34.44 11.15 13.54
CA GLU A 395 -35.20 9.93 13.27
C GLU A 395 -35.24 9.00 14.50
#